data_79809ada04972e654e2766db6333ebbd
#
_entry.id   79809ada04972e654e2766db6333ebbd
#
_cell.length_a   1.000
_cell.length_b   1.000
_cell.length_c   1.000
_cell.angle_alpha   90.00
_cell.angle_beta   90.00
_cell.angle_gamma   90.00
#
_symmetry.space_group_name_H-M   'P 1'
#
loop_
_entity.id
_entity.type
_entity.pdbx_description
1 polymer ?
#
loop_
_entity_poly.entity_id
_entity_poly.type
_entity_poly.pdbx_seq_one_letter_code
_entity_poly.pdbx_strand_id
1 'polypeptide(L)'
;MKRLYPLFFLFLLTLTACGPKVYEAPNMVATTSRHQVIAIIPPSVSIKGRPKDDPAQLEAAAREDTYTFQREMYSWMLRRKQQGKIRRLEIMDPETTNAKLERAGYTIDQRGLTPSELAAALQVDGVLITRFNTSKPMSQGAAIAVGVLLGAWGTTNNTTVNMDLHDAQEGMVWNYDWEAKGSVFNSPEDLVEALMRNASKRIPYAAK
;
A
#
# COMPACT_ATOMS: atom_id res chain seq x y z
N MET A 1 -3.61 24.36 -48.84
CA MET A 1 -3.32 23.26 -47.90
C MET A 1 -2.48 23.73 -46.70
N LYS A 2 -2.91 24.75 -45.94
CA LYS A 2 -2.10 25.35 -44.84
C LYS A 2 -2.85 25.64 -43.56
N ARG A 3 -3.99 24.95 -43.23
CA ARG A 3 -4.78 25.28 -42.05
C ARG A 3 -5.17 24.09 -41.13
N LEU A 4 -4.53 22.91 -41.27
CA LEU A 4 -4.84 21.74 -40.44
C LEU A 4 -3.91 21.53 -39.23
N TYR A 5 -2.79 22.26 -39.14
CA TYR A 5 -1.77 22.08 -38.11
C TYR A 5 -2.22 22.53 -36.68
N PRO A 6 -3.03 23.59 -36.48
CA PRO A 6 -3.40 24.00 -35.13
C PRO A 6 -4.38 23.04 -34.43
N LEU A 7 -5.18 22.27 -35.19
CA LEU A 7 -6.12 21.31 -34.58
C LEU A 7 -5.39 20.05 -34.07
N PHE A 8 -4.30 19.66 -34.70
CA PHE A 8 -3.51 18.50 -34.25
C PHE A 8 -2.72 18.79 -32.98
N PHE A 9 -2.28 20.03 -32.79
CA PHE A 9 -1.56 20.47 -31.60
C PHE A 9 -2.47 20.60 -30.36
N LEU A 10 -3.73 20.91 -30.56
CA LEU A 10 -4.73 21.00 -29.46
C LEU A 10 -5.14 19.63 -28.90
N PHE A 11 -5.04 18.56 -29.69
CA PHE A 11 -5.37 17.19 -29.26
C PHE A 11 -4.27 16.55 -28.40
N LEU A 12 -3.05 17.08 -28.43
CA LEU A 12 -1.93 16.56 -27.65
C LEU A 12 -1.94 16.98 -26.16
N LEU A 13 -2.78 17.96 -25.79
CA LEU A 13 -2.83 18.54 -24.43
C LEU A 13 -3.79 17.84 -23.47
N THR A 14 -4.52 16.81 -23.89
CA THR A 14 -5.51 16.12 -23.05
C THR A 14 -5.06 14.78 -22.47
N LEU A 15 -3.77 14.45 -22.54
CA LEU A 15 -3.24 13.30 -21.82
C LEU A 15 -3.06 13.66 -20.34
N THR A 16 -4.20 13.80 -19.63
CA THR A 16 -4.20 13.84 -18.16
C THR A 16 -3.72 12.48 -17.66
N ALA A 17 -2.44 12.40 -17.32
CA ALA A 17 -1.86 11.22 -16.72
C ALA A 17 -2.59 10.93 -15.41
N CYS A 18 -3.32 9.82 -15.36
CA CYS A 18 -3.91 9.28 -14.16
C CYS A 18 -2.76 8.70 -13.30
N GLY A 19 -2.01 9.58 -12.67
CA GLY A 19 -0.92 9.22 -11.76
C GLY A 19 -1.43 9.03 -10.33
N PRO A 20 -0.61 8.45 -9.44
CA PRO A 20 -0.94 8.36 -8.04
C PRO A 20 -1.11 9.76 -7.43
N LYS A 21 -2.05 9.90 -6.50
CA LYS A 21 -2.20 11.12 -5.71
C LYS A 21 -1.25 11.06 -4.54
N VAL A 22 -0.53 12.13 -4.30
CA VAL A 22 0.43 12.23 -3.20
C VAL A 22 0.13 13.49 -2.40
N TYR A 23 0.04 13.34 -1.08
CA TYR A 23 0.02 14.45 -0.14
C TYR A 23 1.31 14.46 0.64
N GLU A 24 1.89 15.64 0.82
CA GLU A 24 3.08 15.90 1.62
C GLU A 24 2.78 17.05 2.57
N ALA A 25 2.92 16.83 3.88
CA ALA A 25 2.77 17.90 4.86
C ALA A 25 3.89 18.94 4.67
N PRO A 26 3.63 20.23 4.93
CA PRO A 26 4.64 21.29 4.76
C PRO A 26 5.94 21.04 5.53
N ASN A 27 5.86 20.39 6.69
CA ASN A 27 6.98 20.03 7.56
C ASN A 27 7.54 18.62 7.31
N MET A 28 7.01 17.85 6.33
CA MET A 28 7.34 16.45 6.08
C MET A 28 8.85 16.19 6.07
N VAL A 29 9.63 16.99 5.34
CA VAL A 29 11.08 16.79 5.22
C VAL A 29 11.78 17.00 6.57
N ALA A 30 11.41 18.04 7.32
CA ALA A 30 11.99 18.33 8.63
C ALA A 30 11.66 17.22 9.63
N THR A 31 10.41 16.77 9.64
CA THR A 31 9.92 15.72 10.54
C THR A 31 10.59 14.38 10.23
N THR A 32 10.50 13.92 8.99
CA THR A 32 11.04 12.61 8.62
C THR A 32 12.57 12.54 8.63
N SER A 33 13.27 13.68 8.57
CA SER A 33 14.73 13.71 8.73
C SER A 33 15.20 13.32 10.13
N ARG A 34 14.35 13.45 11.14
CA ARG A 34 14.62 13.06 12.54
C ARG A 34 14.34 11.58 12.81
N HIS A 35 13.57 10.92 11.93
CA HIS A 35 13.22 9.51 12.13
C HIS A 35 14.46 8.63 12.04
N GLN A 36 14.64 7.77 13.05
CA GLN A 36 15.65 6.74 13.13
C GLN A 36 15.04 5.36 12.91
N VAL A 37 13.86 5.11 13.47
CA VAL A 37 13.15 3.84 13.39
C VAL A 37 11.69 4.05 12.96
N ILE A 38 11.24 3.26 12.02
CA ILE A 38 9.82 3.18 11.65
C ILE A 38 9.31 1.75 11.70
N ALA A 39 8.01 1.59 11.80
CA ALA A 39 7.35 0.30 11.70
C ALA A 39 6.31 0.28 10.58
N ILE A 40 6.17 -0.86 9.93
CA ILE A 40 5.10 -1.15 8.97
C ILE A 40 3.99 -1.87 9.74
N ILE A 41 2.88 -1.21 9.93
CA ILE A 41 1.72 -1.81 10.59
C ILE A 41 1.10 -2.87 9.68
N PRO A 42 0.61 -4.02 10.21
CA PRO A 42 -0.12 -5.00 9.40
C PRO A 42 -1.20 -4.31 8.55
N PRO A 43 -1.13 -4.37 7.22
CA PRO A 43 -2.06 -3.67 6.35
C PRO A 43 -3.52 -4.05 6.59
N SER A 44 -4.43 -3.13 6.34
CA SER A 44 -5.84 -3.46 6.23
C SER A 44 -6.10 -4.02 4.84
N VAL A 45 -6.60 -5.23 4.76
CA VAL A 45 -7.00 -5.86 3.50
C VAL A 45 -8.51 -6.05 3.50
N SER A 46 -9.17 -5.58 2.46
CA SER A 46 -10.60 -5.77 2.24
C SER A 46 -10.82 -6.32 0.83
N ILE A 47 -11.51 -7.43 0.74
CA ILE A 47 -11.82 -8.08 -0.55
C ILE A 47 -13.34 -8.08 -0.72
N LYS A 48 -13.83 -7.24 -1.63
CA LYS A 48 -15.24 -7.25 -2.02
C LYS A 48 -15.44 -8.29 -3.11
N GLY A 49 -16.03 -9.43 -2.74
CA GLY A 49 -16.37 -10.52 -3.64
C GLY A 49 -17.63 -10.25 -4.46
N ARG A 50 -17.98 -11.22 -5.27
CA ARG A 50 -19.24 -11.28 -6.02
C ARG A 50 -20.35 -11.85 -5.12
N PRO A 51 -21.63 -11.67 -5.45
CA PRO A 51 -22.75 -12.21 -4.64
C PRO A 51 -22.72 -13.70 -4.37
N LYS A 52 -22.01 -14.49 -5.19
CA LYS A 52 -21.85 -15.94 -5.05
C LYS A 52 -20.60 -16.37 -4.27
N ASP A 53 -19.70 -15.47 -3.98
CA ASP A 53 -18.47 -15.77 -3.26
C ASP A 53 -18.79 -15.87 -1.76
N ASP A 54 -18.18 -16.83 -1.08
CA ASP A 54 -18.39 -17.05 0.36
C ASP A 54 -17.68 -15.95 1.17
N PRO A 55 -18.41 -15.15 1.96
CA PRO A 55 -17.82 -14.08 2.77
C PRO A 55 -16.74 -14.56 3.75
N ALA A 56 -16.92 -15.75 4.35
CA ALA A 56 -15.96 -16.28 5.32
C ALA A 56 -14.61 -16.63 4.65
N GLN A 57 -14.66 -17.16 3.43
CA GLN A 57 -13.44 -17.44 2.66
C GLN A 57 -12.73 -16.17 2.22
N LEU A 58 -13.48 -15.13 1.85
CA LEU A 58 -12.91 -13.82 1.50
C LEU A 58 -12.23 -13.16 2.70
N GLU A 59 -12.83 -13.28 3.88
CA GLU A 59 -12.25 -12.75 5.11
C GLU A 59 -10.98 -13.52 5.52
N ALA A 60 -10.99 -14.84 5.42
CA ALA A 60 -9.81 -15.67 5.67
C ALA A 60 -8.66 -15.31 4.72
N ALA A 61 -8.95 -15.16 3.43
CA ALA A 61 -7.97 -14.72 2.44
C ALA A 61 -7.41 -13.32 2.75
N ALA A 62 -8.27 -12.38 3.13
CA ALA A 62 -7.84 -11.03 3.50
C ALA A 62 -6.92 -11.02 4.74
N ARG A 63 -7.14 -11.90 5.71
CA ARG A 63 -6.27 -12.05 6.89
C ARG A 63 -4.90 -12.61 6.52
N GLU A 64 -4.84 -13.61 5.64
CA GLU A 64 -3.59 -14.17 5.14
C GLU A 64 -2.79 -13.12 4.35
N ASP A 65 -3.46 -12.40 3.46
CA ASP A 65 -2.86 -11.32 2.67
C ASP A 65 -2.30 -10.20 3.55
N THR A 66 -2.91 -9.90 4.70
CA THR A 66 -2.43 -8.88 5.64
C THR A 66 -0.97 -9.12 6.04
N TYR A 67 -0.63 -10.32 6.47
CA TYR A 67 0.74 -10.65 6.89
C TYR A 67 1.69 -10.81 5.72
N THR A 68 1.20 -11.32 4.60
CA THR A 68 1.98 -11.43 3.36
C THR A 68 2.36 -10.05 2.85
N PHE A 69 1.42 -9.13 2.76
CA PHE A 69 1.70 -7.75 2.34
C PHE A 69 2.68 -7.03 3.27
N GLN A 70 2.53 -7.20 4.59
CA GLN A 70 3.47 -6.60 5.54
C GLN A 70 4.91 -7.10 5.31
N ARG A 71 5.11 -8.42 5.17
CA ARG A 71 6.43 -9.02 4.92
C ARG A 71 7.02 -8.57 3.58
N GLU A 72 6.20 -8.52 2.53
CA GLU A 72 6.66 -8.10 1.21
C GLU A 72 7.04 -6.61 1.19
N MET A 73 6.25 -5.73 1.82
CA MET A 73 6.60 -4.32 1.96
C MET A 73 7.90 -4.14 2.73
N TYR A 74 8.07 -4.87 3.83
CA TYR A 74 9.30 -4.86 4.63
C TYR A 74 10.51 -5.33 3.81
N SER A 75 10.42 -6.50 3.18
CA SER A 75 11.47 -7.07 2.34
C SER A 75 11.86 -6.14 1.20
N TRP A 76 10.86 -5.49 0.59
CA TRP A 76 11.09 -4.52 -0.47
C TRP A 76 11.85 -3.28 0.03
N MET A 77 11.47 -2.72 1.16
CA MET A 77 12.16 -1.59 1.77
C MET A 77 13.60 -1.94 2.15
N LEU A 78 13.85 -3.14 2.69
CA LEU A 78 15.20 -3.61 2.99
C LEU A 78 16.07 -3.70 1.74
N ARG A 79 15.55 -4.27 0.64
CA ARG A 79 16.25 -4.30 -0.65
C ARG A 79 16.64 -2.90 -1.13
N ARG A 80 15.74 -1.92 -0.98
CA ARG A 80 16.01 -0.52 -1.37
C ARG A 80 17.03 0.15 -0.45
N LYS A 81 16.99 -0.16 0.85
CA LYS A 81 18.01 0.30 1.81
C LYS A 81 19.39 -0.26 1.46
N GLN A 82 19.49 -1.56 1.15
CA GLN A 82 20.72 -2.20 0.71
C GLN A 82 21.27 -1.60 -0.58
N GLN A 83 20.40 -1.16 -1.49
CA GLN A 83 20.79 -0.47 -2.73
C GLN A 83 21.17 1.01 -2.53
N GLY A 84 21.16 1.52 -1.29
CA GLY A 84 21.40 2.93 -0.99
C GLY A 84 20.30 3.88 -1.47
N LYS A 85 19.12 3.36 -1.82
CA LYS A 85 17.99 4.15 -2.34
C LYS A 85 17.01 4.61 -1.26
N ILE A 86 17.22 4.21 -0.03
CA ILE A 86 16.54 4.69 1.17
C ILE A 86 17.63 5.19 2.11
N ARG A 87 17.40 6.36 2.74
CA ARG A 87 18.30 6.93 3.75
C ARG A 87 18.54 5.94 4.90
N ARG A 88 19.56 6.22 5.73
CA ARG A 88 19.78 5.47 6.98
C ARG A 88 18.55 5.60 7.85
N LEU A 89 17.76 4.54 7.88
CA LEU A 89 16.52 4.39 8.62
C LEU A 89 16.47 2.93 9.04
N GLU A 90 16.15 2.66 10.28
CA GLU A 90 15.83 1.32 10.72
C GLU A 90 14.34 1.06 10.47
N ILE A 91 14.04 -0.14 10.00
CA ILE A 91 12.66 -0.58 9.76
C ILE A 91 12.46 -1.77 10.69
N MET A 92 11.57 -1.60 11.67
CA MET A 92 11.27 -2.68 12.61
C MET A 92 10.74 -3.90 11.83
N ASP A 93 11.25 -5.07 12.15
CA ASP A 93 10.83 -6.30 11.49
C ASP A 93 9.36 -6.65 11.82
N PRO A 94 8.65 -7.36 10.92
CA PRO A 94 7.24 -7.68 11.09
C PRO A 94 6.93 -8.49 12.35
N GLU A 95 7.80 -9.43 12.74
CA GLU A 95 7.57 -10.30 13.89
C GLU A 95 7.63 -9.50 15.18
N THR A 96 8.68 -8.67 15.35
CA THR A 96 8.80 -7.75 16.50
C THR A 96 7.65 -6.75 16.52
N THR A 97 7.27 -6.20 15.37
CA THR A 97 6.14 -5.27 15.24
C THR A 97 4.86 -5.93 15.73
N ASN A 98 4.53 -7.11 15.21
CA ASN A 98 3.30 -7.81 15.52
C ASN A 98 3.25 -8.26 16.99
N ALA A 99 4.35 -8.77 17.53
CA ALA A 99 4.43 -9.16 18.94
C ALA A 99 4.26 -7.97 19.90
N LYS A 100 4.79 -6.80 19.57
CA LYS A 100 4.57 -5.58 20.37
C LYS A 100 3.13 -5.07 20.27
N LEU A 101 2.54 -5.10 19.07
CA LEU A 101 1.16 -4.70 18.83
C LEU A 101 0.18 -5.60 19.61
N GLU A 102 0.39 -6.91 19.58
CA GLU A 102 -0.42 -7.87 20.33
C GLU A 102 -0.37 -7.59 21.83
N ARG A 103 0.81 -7.34 22.40
CA ARG A 103 0.97 -6.96 23.83
C ARG A 103 0.27 -5.65 24.18
N ALA A 104 0.13 -4.74 23.19
CA ALA A 104 -0.62 -3.49 23.35
C ALA A 104 -2.14 -3.66 23.13
N GLY A 105 -2.63 -4.89 22.93
CA GLY A 105 -4.04 -5.18 22.69
C GLY A 105 -4.54 -4.86 21.28
N TYR A 106 -3.63 -4.59 20.35
CA TYR A 106 -3.99 -4.40 18.95
C TYR A 106 -4.20 -5.74 18.26
N THR A 107 -5.33 -5.89 17.59
CA THR A 107 -5.59 -7.04 16.72
C THR A 107 -5.98 -6.55 15.32
N ILE A 108 -5.83 -7.40 14.31
CA ILE A 108 -6.21 -7.06 12.94
C ILE A 108 -7.70 -6.71 12.83
N ASP A 109 -8.52 -7.35 13.63
CA ASP A 109 -9.99 -7.19 13.63
C ASP A 109 -10.43 -5.98 14.46
N GLN A 110 -9.68 -5.63 15.51
CA GLN A 110 -9.95 -4.52 16.41
C GLN A 110 -8.80 -3.50 16.34
N ARG A 111 -8.85 -2.65 15.35
CA ARG A 111 -7.83 -1.62 15.09
C ARG A 111 -8.10 -0.38 15.97
N GLY A 112 -8.17 -0.58 17.29
CA GLY A 112 -8.59 0.47 18.22
C GLY A 112 -7.55 1.52 18.57
N LEU A 113 -6.29 1.35 18.13
CA LEU A 113 -5.22 2.30 18.42
C LEU A 113 -5.07 3.35 17.32
N THR A 114 -4.90 4.60 17.72
CA THR A 114 -4.53 5.70 16.83
C THR A 114 -3.09 5.55 16.33
N PRO A 115 -2.70 6.22 15.23
CA PRO A 115 -1.31 6.15 14.74
C PRO A 115 -0.25 6.54 15.78
N SER A 116 -0.54 7.53 16.61
CA SER A 116 0.37 7.94 17.70
C SER A 116 0.46 6.89 18.82
N GLU A 117 -0.65 6.25 19.17
CA GLU A 117 -0.65 5.13 20.14
C GLU A 117 0.09 3.91 19.58
N LEU A 118 -0.04 3.62 18.28
CA LEU A 118 0.74 2.58 17.60
C LEU A 118 2.24 2.89 17.65
N ALA A 119 2.64 4.12 17.32
CA ALA A 119 4.03 4.53 17.39
C ALA A 119 4.59 4.45 18.81
N ALA A 120 3.83 4.86 19.81
CA ALA A 120 4.20 4.77 21.22
C ALA A 120 4.35 3.32 21.69
N ALA A 121 3.39 2.45 21.36
CA ALA A 121 3.42 1.02 21.71
C ALA A 121 4.63 0.31 21.10
N LEU A 122 4.99 0.68 19.87
CA LEU A 122 6.13 0.13 19.14
C LEU A 122 7.45 0.77 19.54
N GLN A 123 7.43 1.96 20.15
CA GLN A 123 8.61 2.80 20.46
C GLN A 123 9.37 3.16 19.17
N VAL A 124 8.66 3.71 18.18
CA VAL A 124 9.20 4.13 16.90
C VAL A 124 8.87 5.59 16.61
N ASP A 125 9.64 6.22 15.71
CA ASP A 125 9.45 7.62 15.34
C ASP A 125 8.28 7.81 14.36
N GLY A 126 7.93 6.77 13.62
CA GLY A 126 6.81 6.81 12.68
C GLY A 126 6.26 5.45 12.33
N VAL A 127 5.01 5.43 11.87
CA VAL A 127 4.31 4.22 11.45
C VAL A 127 3.80 4.37 10.02
N LEU A 128 4.04 3.34 9.21
CA LEU A 128 3.50 3.22 7.86
C LEU A 128 2.24 2.36 7.93
N ILE A 129 1.09 2.98 7.64
CA ILE A 129 -0.22 2.35 7.66
C ILE A 129 -0.70 2.21 6.22
N THR A 130 -1.06 1.00 5.80
CA THR A 130 -1.50 0.73 4.43
C THR A 130 -2.87 0.06 4.43
N ARG A 131 -3.72 0.44 3.48
CA ARG A 131 -5.04 -0.15 3.24
C ARG A 131 -5.14 -0.62 1.80
N PHE A 132 -5.47 -1.87 1.63
CA PHE A 132 -5.74 -2.49 0.33
C PHE A 132 -7.24 -2.79 0.21
N ASN A 133 -7.90 -2.20 -0.78
CA ASN A 133 -9.30 -2.46 -1.07
C ASN A 133 -9.40 -3.06 -2.46
N THR A 134 -9.66 -4.35 -2.53
CA THR A 134 -9.80 -5.09 -3.78
C THR A 134 -11.27 -5.34 -4.07
N SER A 135 -11.71 -5.01 -5.27
CA SER A 135 -13.02 -5.35 -5.77
C SER A 135 -12.90 -6.27 -6.99
N LYS A 136 -13.75 -7.31 -7.02
CA LYS A 136 -13.90 -8.21 -8.16
C LYS A 136 -15.14 -7.77 -8.95
N PRO A 137 -15.01 -7.04 -10.07
CA PRO A 137 -16.17 -6.60 -10.84
C PRO A 137 -16.94 -7.78 -11.39
N MET A 138 -18.26 -7.67 -11.38
CA MET A 138 -19.17 -8.63 -12.00
C MET A 138 -19.01 -8.53 -13.52
N SER A 139 -18.45 -9.49 -14.12
CA SER A 139 -18.79 -10.13 -15.41
C SER A 139 -17.59 -10.82 -16.04
N GLN A 140 -17.83 -11.87 -16.51
CA GLN A 140 -17.58 -12.65 -17.70
C GLN A 140 -17.37 -14.10 -17.35
N GLY A 141 -18.38 -14.86 -17.66
CA GLY A 141 -18.36 -16.25 -18.05
C GLY A 141 -17.51 -17.24 -17.23
N ALA A 142 -18.15 -17.99 -16.37
CA ALA A 142 -17.93 -19.41 -16.05
C ALA A 142 -16.50 -20.00 -15.88
N ALA A 143 -15.41 -19.28 -16.11
CA ALA A 143 -14.08 -19.89 -16.15
C ALA A 143 -13.26 -19.76 -14.86
N ILE A 144 -13.80 -19.19 -13.75
CA ILE A 144 -12.96 -18.78 -12.62
C ILE A 144 -13.38 -19.41 -11.28
N ALA A 145 -14.17 -20.46 -11.29
CA ALA A 145 -14.60 -21.12 -10.05
C ALA A 145 -13.46 -21.83 -9.28
N VAL A 146 -12.31 -22.03 -9.90
CA VAL A 146 -11.18 -22.76 -9.28
C VAL A 146 -10.01 -21.85 -8.89
N GLY A 147 -9.87 -20.70 -9.50
CA GLY A 147 -8.72 -19.79 -9.26
C GLY A 147 -8.82 -18.94 -7.99
N VAL A 148 -10.05 -18.70 -7.50
CA VAL A 148 -10.28 -17.82 -6.33
C VAL A 148 -9.87 -18.47 -5.00
N LEU A 149 -9.96 -19.79 -4.93
CA LEU A 149 -9.56 -20.58 -3.76
C LEU A 149 -8.04 -20.78 -3.64
N LEU A 150 -7.28 -20.43 -4.68
CA LEU A 150 -5.84 -20.63 -4.75
C LEU A 150 -5.04 -19.33 -4.88
N GLY A 151 -5.59 -18.19 -4.43
CA GLY A 151 -4.89 -16.91 -4.48
C GLY A 151 -4.72 -16.33 -5.90
N ALA A 152 -5.44 -16.83 -6.89
CA ALA A 152 -5.40 -16.28 -8.24
C ALA A 152 -6.10 -14.90 -8.26
N TRP A 153 -5.33 -13.87 -8.24
CA TRP A 153 -5.76 -12.49 -8.51
C TRP A 153 -6.16 -12.41 -10.00
N GLY A 154 -7.41 -12.79 -10.26
CA GLY A 154 -7.90 -12.90 -11.63
C GLY A 154 -8.00 -11.58 -12.37
N THR A 155 -8.06 -11.67 -13.68
CA THR A 155 -7.87 -10.68 -14.74
C THR A 155 -8.76 -9.42 -14.74
N THR A 156 -9.60 -9.19 -13.73
CA THR A 156 -10.54 -8.05 -13.68
C THR A 156 -10.62 -7.38 -12.31
N ASN A 157 -9.61 -7.55 -11.47
CA ASN A 157 -9.60 -6.93 -10.16
C ASN A 157 -9.23 -5.44 -10.26
N ASN A 158 -9.93 -4.62 -9.48
CA ASN A 158 -9.55 -3.25 -9.23
C ASN A 158 -9.10 -3.15 -7.77
N THR A 159 -7.85 -2.76 -7.54
CA THR A 159 -7.30 -2.61 -6.19
C THR A 159 -6.92 -1.15 -5.98
N THR A 160 -7.54 -0.53 -4.97
CA THR A 160 -7.10 0.77 -4.48
C THR A 160 -6.23 0.58 -3.25
N VAL A 161 -5.11 1.29 -3.23
CA VAL A 161 -4.16 1.27 -2.13
C VAL A 161 -3.98 2.69 -1.60
N ASN A 162 -4.19 2.83 -0.30
CA ASN A 162 -3.90 4.04 0.43
C ASN A 162 -2.77 3.74 1.43
N MET A 163 -1.71 4.52 1.37
CA MET A 163 -0.52 4.36 2.21
C MET A 163 -0.22 5.66 2.93
N ASP A 164 -0.27 5.64 4.26
CA ASP A 164 -0.09 6.79 5.13
C ASP A 164 1.17 6.63 5.98
N LEU A 165 2.03 7.64 5.99
CA LEU A 165 3.10 7.76 6.98
C LEU A 165 2.68 8.74 8.06
N HIS A 166 2.63 8.26 9.28
CA HIS A 166 2.37 9.08 10.46
C HIS A 166 3.64 9.20 11.32
N ASP A 167 3.96 10.42 11.69
CA ASP A 167 4.93 10.70 12.76
C ASP A 167 4.28 10.44 14.12
N ALA A 168 5.08 10.04 15.10
CA ALA A 168 4.60 9.74 16.45
C ALA A 168 3.92 10.91 17.17
N GLN A 169 4.29 12.16 16.84
CA GLN A 169 3.82 13.37 17.50
C GLN A 169 3.05 14.31 16.56
N GLU A 170 3.49 14.43 15.32
CA GLU A 170 2.97 15.43 14.37
C GLU A 170 1.81 14.91 13.50
N GLY A 171 1.48 13.61 13.60
CA GLY A 171 0.40 13.01 12.84
C GLY A 171 0.78 12.62 11.40
N MET A 172 -0.16 12.69 10.47
CA MET A 172 0.08 12.29 9.08
C MET A 172 0.98 13.30 8.37
N VAL A 173 2.15 12.85 7.94
CA VAL A 173 3.15 13.67 7.23
C VAL A 173 3.21 13.36 5.73
N TRP A 174 2.72 12.21 5.30
CA TRP A 174 2.71 11.82 3.90
C TRP A 174 1.59 10.82 3.63
N ASN A 175 0.97 10.94 2.45
CA ASN A 175 -0.03 9.99 1.94
C ASN A 175 0.25 9.69 0.47
N TYR A 176 -0.05 8.46 0.06
CA TYR A 176 0.09 7.98 -1.30
C TYR A 176 -1.12 7.12 -1.66
N ASP A 177 -1.94 7.63 -2.60
CA ASP A 177 -3.07 6.91 -3.14
C ASP A 177 -2.71 6.34 -4.52
N TRP A 178 -2.94 5.07 -4.68
CA TRP A 178 -2.68 4.36 -5.92
C TRP A 178 -3.84 3.45 -6.30
N GLU A 179 -4.11 3.36 -7.58
CA GLU A 179 -5.12 2.48 -8.13
C GLU A 179 -4.47 1.53 -9.15
N ALA A 180 -4.61 0.24 -8.92
CA ALA A 180 -4.21 -0.83 -9.82
C ALA A 180 -5.43 -1.38 -10.55
N LYS A 181 -5.45 -1.28 -11.87
CA LYS A 181 -6.54 -1.78 -12.73
C LYS A 181 -6.04 -2.93 -13.60
N GLY A 182 -6.84 -3.99 -13.65
CA GLY A 182 -6.66 -5.08 -14.61
C GLY A 182 -5.84 -6.26 -14.11
N SER A 183 -5.55 -7.17 -15.03
CA SER A 183 -4.98 -8.51 -14.83
C SER A 183 -3.47 -8.55 -14.62
N VAL A 184 -2.86 -7.44 -14.23
CA VAL A 184 -1.38 -7.35 -14.23
C VAL A 184 -0.75 -8.03 -13.02
N PHE A 185 -1.56 -8.36 -12.00
CA PHE A 185 -1.07 -8.94 -10.75
C PHE A 185 -1.63 -10.35 -10.58
N ASN A 186 -0.73 -11.32 -10.66
CA ASN A 186 -1.09 -12.74 -10.52
C ASN A 186 -0.99 -13.22 -9.06
N SER A 187 -0.35 -12.42 -8.20
CA SER A 187 -0.16 -12.76 -6.79
C SER A 187 -0.16 -11.49 -5.90
N PRO A 188 -0.34 -11.65 -4.58
CA PRO A 188 -0.14 -10.58 -3.60
C PRO A 188 1.22 -9.91 -3.70
N GLU A 189 2.28 -10.69 -3.95
CA GLU A 189 3.65 -10.23 -4.07
C GLU A 189 3.83 -9.30 -5.28
N ASP A 190 3.25 -9.66 -6.44
CA ASP A 190 3.28 -8.82 -7.66
C ASP A 190 2.62 -7.46 -7.41
N LEU A 191 1.50 -7.45 -6.68
CA LEU A 191 0.77 -6.22 -6.32
C LEU A 191 1.64 -5.32 -5.43
N VAL A 192 2.25 -5.89 -4.38
CA VAL A 192 3.12 -5.14 -3.47
C VAL A 192 4.38 -4.66 -4.21
N GLU A 193 4.98 -5.47 -5.07
CA GLU A 193 6.14 -5.03 -5.85
C GLU A 193 5.80 -3.85 -6.75
N ALA A 194 4.67 -3.88 -7.44
CA ALA A 194 4.23 -2.79 -8.30
C ALA A 194 3.92 -1.52 -7.50
N LEU A 195 3.21 -1.66 -6.37
CA LEU A 195 2.95 -0.56 -5.44
C LEU A 195 4.27 0.07 -4.97
N MET A 196 5.15 -0.73 -4.39
CA MET A 196 6.37 -0.26 -3.77
C MET A 196 7.38 0.29 -4.79
N ARG A 197 7.42 -0.25 -6.01
CA ARG A 197 8.23 0.29 -7.11
C ARG A 197 7.89 1.74 -7.43
N ASN A 198 6.63 2.11 -7.33
CA ASN A 198 6.15 3.46 -7.59
C ASN A 198 6.19 4.34 -6.33
N ALA A 199 5.68 3.85 -5.21
CA ALA A 199 5.62 4.58 -3.95
C ALA A 199 7.01 4.96 -3.42
N SER A 200 8.01 4.08 -3.59
CA SER A 200 9.37 4.32 -3.10
C SER A 200 10.10 5.50 -3.72
N LYS A 201 9.67 5.92 -4.90
CA LYS A 201 10.23 7.12 -5.55
C LYS A 201 9.72 8.40 -4.89
N ARG A 202 8.66 8.29 -4.09
CA ARG A 202 7.93 9.40 -3.48
C ARG A 202 7.89 9.32 -1.96
N ILE A 203 8.27 8.19 -1.38
CA ILE A 203 8.32 8.05 0.07
C ILE A 203 9.35 9.03 0.65
N PRO A 204 9.08 9.68 1.79
CA PRO A 204 9.96 10.71 2.37
C PRO A 204 11.39 10.27 2.64
N TYR A 205 11.61 8.97 2.71
CA TYR A 205 12.92 8.35 2.98
C TYR A 205 13.73 8.03 1.72
N ALA A 206 13.22 8.33 0.53
CA ALA A 206 13.96 8.13 -0.70
C ALA A 206 15.27 8.93 -0.67
N ALA A 207 16.39 8.28 -0.99
CA ALA A 207 17.66 8.97 -1.20
C ALA A 207 17.55 9.78 -2.49
N LYS A 208 17.88 11.05 -2.42
CA LYS A 208 17.97 11.96 -3.56
C LYS A 208 19.30 11.81 -4.26
#